data_1d6c3d72bc9d440c54006accf38ca3f7
#
_entry.id   1d6c3d72bc9d440c54006accf38ca3f7
#
_cell.length_a   1.000
_cell.length_b   1.000
_cell.length_c   1.000
_cell.angle_alpha   90.00
_cell.angle_beta   90.00
_cell.angle_gamma   90.00
#
_symmetry.space_group_name_H-M   'P 1'
#
loop_
_entity.id
_entity.type
_entity.pdbx_description
1 polymer ?
#
loop_
_entity_poly.entity_id
_entity_poly.type
_entity_poly.pdbx_seq_one_letter_code
_entity_poly.pdbx_strand_id
1 'polypeptide(L)'
;MTHLPFVLGLLSVLLALPAKGEMTVADLQITARALSFMERPLSGTVRMGIIYVPGDAASEREADRVAQLLGSGLKAGNLLFTPVRVPVGEADTAPVDLFFLPDAIVGRTGMVSAASNQRRLVCFTLDIAQVEKGACVLGIQSKPKVRIYVSRAAAIASKSTFVMVFLMMVSEI
;
A
#
# COMPACT_ATOMS: atom_id res chain seq x y z
N MET A 1 10.00 67.52 -1.93
CA MET A 1 10.38 66.44 -2.89
C MET A 1 10.67 65.21 -2.03
N THR A 2 9.66 64.37 -1.82
CA THR A 2 9.73 63.22 -0.92
C THR A 2 9.60 61.96 -1.77
N HIS A 3 10.67 61.18 -1.91
CA HIS A 3 10.69 59.92 -2.65
C HIS A 3 10.21 58.79 -1.74
N LEU A 4 9.07 58.19 -2.11
CA LEU A 4 8.50 56.99 -1.48
C LEU A 4 9.10 55.74 -2.16
N PRO A 5 9.73 54.80 -1.45
CA PRO A 5 10.19 53.57 -2.05
C PRO A 5 9.01 52.56 -2.16
N PHE A 6 8.77 52.12 -3.36
CA PHE A 6 7.81 51.08 -3.71
C PHE A 6 8.40 49.71 -3.35
N VAL A 7 7.94 49.11 -2.26
CA VAL A 7 8.33 47.73 -1.86
C VAL A 7 7.50 46.75 -2.64
N LEU A 8 8.11 46.11 -3.63
CA LEU A 8 7.49 45.02 -4.41
C LEU A 8 7.54 43.73 -3.58
N GLY A 9 6.42 43.38 -2.95
CA GLY A 9 6.28 42.14 -2.20
C GLY A 9 6.21 40.96 -3.17
N LEU A 10 7.24 40.12 -3.17
CA LEU A 10 7.30 38.88 -3.92
C LEU A 10 6.38 37.84 -3.23
N LEU A 11 5.18 37.65 -3.76
CA LEU A 11 4.23 36.64 -3.27
C LEU A 11 4.69 35.26 -3.77
N SER A 12 5.43 34.53 -2.94
CA SER A 12 5.82 33.15 -3.21
C SER A 12 4.58 32.25 -3.11
N VAL A 13 4.00 31.88 -4.25
CA VAL A 13 2.98 30.86 -4.32
C VAL A 13 3.66 29.51 -4.08
N LEU A 14 3.54 28.96 -2.87
CA LEU A 14 3.86 27.57 -2.61
C LEU A 14 2.85 26.71 -3.35
N LEU A 15 3.28 26.11 -4.48
CA LEU A 15 2.57 25.03 -5.14
C LEU A 15 2.63 23.82 -4.19
N ALA A 16 1.55 23.58 -3.44
CA ALA A 16 1.38 22.35 -2.69
C ALA A 16 1.23 21.21 -3.71
N LEU A 17 2.29 20.43 -3.89
CA LEU A 17 2.22 19.15 -4.60
C LEU A 17 1.19 18.28 -3.86
N PRO A 18 0.28 17.59 -4.58
CA PRO A 18 -0.64 16.66 -3.94
C PRO A 18 0.17 15.64 -3.14
N ALA A 19 -0.02 15.61 -1.83
CA ALA A 19 0.56 14.57 -0.98
C ALA A 19 0.03 13.23 -1.48
N LYS A 20 0.92 12.34 -1.90
CA LYS A 20 0.56 10.94 -2.16
C LYS A 20 -0.14 10.41 -0.92
N GLY A 21 -1.22 9.66 -1.11
CA GLY A 21 -2.13 9.33 -0.04
C GLY A 21 -1.46 8.50 1.07
N GLU A 22 -1.40 9.08 2.28
CA GLU A 22 -1.03 8.29 3.46
C GLU A 22 -2.08 7.22 3.73
N MET A 23 -1.65 6.03 4.18
CA MET A 23 -2.55 4.97 4.60
C MET A 23 -3.45 5.43 5.73
N THR A 24 -4.72 5.14 5.62
CA THR A 24 -5.75 5.47 6.62
C THR A 24 -6.44 4.21 7.14
N VAL A 25 -7.18 4.35 8.25
CA VAL A 25 -8.04 3.27 8.76
C VAL A 25 -9.08 2.85 7.70
N ALA A 26 -9.58 3.78 6.90
CA ALA A 26 -10.54 3.48 5.82
C ALA A 26 -9.92 2.58 4.74
N ASP A 27 -8.65 2.81 4.36
CA ASP A 27 -7.94 1.96 3.41
C ASP A 27 -7.79 0.53 3.94
N LEU A 28 -7.48 0.38 5.23
CA LEU A 28 -7.38 -0.92 5.88
C LEU A 28 -8.73 -1.64 5.97
N GLN A 29 -9.82 -0.92 6.22
CA GLN A 29 -11.18 -1.48 6.20
C GLN A 29 -11.56 -2.00 4.81
N ILE A 30 -11.24 -1.23 3.76
CA ILE A 30 -11.47 -1.64 2.37
C ILE A 30 -10.59 -2.86 2.04
N THR A 31 -9.31 -2.83 2.43
CA THR A 31 -8.38 -3.95 2.25
C THR A 31 -8.91 -5.22 2.92
N ALA A 32 -9.32 -5.15 4.19
CA ALA A 32 -9.88 -6.30 4.91
C ALA A 32 -11.13 -6.84 4.22
N ARG A 33 -11.98 -5.95 3.70
CA ARG A 33 -13.16 -6.35 2.92
C ARG A 33 -12.77 -7.05 1.62
N ALA A 34 -11.79 -6.53 0.88
CA ALA A 34 -11.29 -7.16 -0.34
C ALA A 34 -10.71 -8.55 -0.06
N LEU A 35 -9.89 -8.67 1.00
CA LEU A 35 -9.28 -9.94 1.40
C LEU A 35 -10.30 -11.00 1.82
N SER A 36 -11.48 -10.60 2.31
CA SER A 36 -12.56 -11.54 2.64
C SER A 36 -13.16 -12.25 1.42
N PHE A 37 -12.91 -11.73 0.22
CA PHE A 37 -13.33 -12.35 -1.05
C PHE A 37 -12.26 -13.23 -1.70
N MET A 38 -11.14 -13.45 -1.04
CA MET A 38 -10.17 -14.44 -1.52
C MET A 38 -10.78 -15.85 -1.43
N GLU A 39 -10.42 -16.74 -2.35
CA GLU A 39 -10.81 -18.16 -2.28
C GLU A 39 -10.30 -18.83 -0.99
N ARG A 40 -9.19 -18.32 -0.46
CA ARG A 40 -8.64 -18.67 0.86
C ARG A 40 -8.48 -17.41 1.68
N PRO A 41 -9.55 -16.93 2.34
CA PRO A 41 -9.53 -15.69 3.06
C PRO A 41 -8.61 -15.77 4.29
N LEU A 42 -7.95 -14.65 4.58
CA LEU A 42 -7.25 -14.48 5.84
C LEU A 42 -8.24 -14.33 6.99
N SER A 43 -7.86 -14.75 8.19
CA SER A 43 -8.69 -14.66 9.39
C SER A 43 -7.86 -14.41 10.66
N GLY A 44 -8.48 -13.78 11.66
CA GLY A 44 -7.85 -13.52 12.96
C GLY A 44 -6.71 -12.49 12.87
N THR A 45 -5.61 -12.77 13.57
CA THR A 45 -4.42 -11.89 13.56
C THR A 45 -3.62 -12.09 12.29
N VAL A 46 -3.36 -10.99 11.58
CA VAL A 46 -2.65 -10.95 10.30
C VAL A 46 -1.42 -10.05 10.45
N ARG A 47 -0.25 -10.63 10.30
CA ARG A 47 1.03 -9.90 10.32
C ARG A 47 1.23 -9.23 8.98
N MET A 48 1.09 -7.91 8.96
CA MET A 48 1.25 -7.10 7.76
C MET A 48 2.70 -6.68 7.61
N GLY A 49 3.38 -7.24 6.62
CA GLY A 49 4.74 -6.86 6.23
C GLY A 49 4.75 -5.51 5.53
N ILE A 50 5.23 -4.49 6.21
CA ILE A 50 5.38 -3.14 5.69
C ILE A 50 6.76 -3.04 5.06
N ILE A 51 6.81 -3.04 3.74
CA ILE A 51 8.08 -3.04 3.00
C ILE A 51 8.74 -1.65 3.08
N TYR A 52 10.05 -1.62 3.28
CA TYR A 52 10.84 -0.40 3.21
C TYR A 52 12.25 -0.65 2.64
N VAL A 53 12.90 0.41 2.19
CA VAL A 53 14.29 0.38 1.71
C VAL A 53 15.20 0.93 2.82
N PRO A 54 16.07 0.11 3.42
CA PRO A 54 17.04 0.58 4.41
C PRO A 54 17.94 1.68 3.84
N GLY A 55 18.12 2.76 4.61
CA GLY A 55 18.90 3.92 4.22
C GLY A 55 18.17 4.92 3.32
N ASP A 56 16.95 4.62 2.88
CA ASP A 56 16.07 5.59 2.22
C ASP A 56 15.12 6.21 3.25
N ALA A 57 15.41 7.45 3.62
CA ALA A 57 14.67 8.16 4.66
C ALA A 57 13.19 8.39 4.33
N ALA A 58 12.81 8.47 3.05
CA ALA A 58 11.40 8.61 2.65
C ALA A 58 10.65 7.29 2.86
N SER A 59 11.24 6.18 2.42
CA SER A 59 10.71 4.84 2.57
C SER A 59 10.59 4.43 4.04
N GLU A 60 11.62 4.72 4.84
CA GLU A 60 11.61 4.42 6.28
C GLU A 60 10.50 5.19 7.01
N ARG A 61 10.37 6.50 6.74
CA ARG A 61 9.30 7.33 7.35
C ARG A 61 7.91 6.87 6.95
N GLU A 62 7.69 6.45 5.71
CA GLU A 62 6.40 5.92 5.28
C GLU A 62 6.07 4.62 6.01
N ALA A 63 7.03 3.71 6.12
CA ALA A 63 6.86 2.47 6.88
C ALA A 63 6.60 2.72 8.37
N ASP A 64 7.27 3.71 8.97
CA ASP A 64 7.04 4.09 10.36
C ASP A 64 5.63 4.64 10.59
N ARG A 65 5.13 5.51 9.69
CA ARG A 65 3.76 6.02 9.79
C ARG A 65 2.72 4.90 9.73
N VAL A 66 2.89 3.95 8.83
CA VAL A 66 1.99 2.79 8.72
C VAL A 66 2.08 1.90 9.97
N ALA A 67 3.27 1.65 10.46
CA ALA A 67 3.46 0.88 11.70
C ALA A 67 2.82 1.58 12.91
N GLN A 68 2.94 2.91 13.00
CA GLN A 68 2.30 3.71 14.05
C GLN A 68 0.78 3.69 13.94
N LEU A 69 0.22 3.76 12.73
CA LEU A 69 -1.23 3.63 12.50
C LEU A 69 -1.77 2.30 13.00
N LEU A 70 -1.04 1.22 12.79
CA LEU A 70 -1.42 -0.12 13.25
C LEU A 70 -1.21 -0.31 14.76
N GLY A 71 -0.23 0.39 15.36
CA GLY A 71 0.10 0.29 16.78
C GLY A 71 0.37 -1.16 17.22
N SER A 72 -0.23 -1.60 18.31
CA SER A 72 -0.17 -2.99 18.79
C SER A 72 -1.11 -3.95 18.03
N GLY A 73 -1.95 -3.41 17.16
CA GLY A 73 -2.91 -4.13 16.31
C GLY A 73 -4.14 -3.29 16.03
N LEU A 74 -4.51 -3.18 14.75
CA LEU A 74 -5.68 -2.45 14.28
C LEU A 74 -6.71 -3.42 13.72
N LYS A 75 -7.91 -3.40 14.31
CA LYS A 75 -9.01 -4.22 13.85
C LYS A 75 -9.70 -3.59 12.64
N ALA A 76 -9.80 -4.36 11.56
CA ALA A 76 -10.56 -4.00 10.37
C ALA A 76 -11.35 -5.22 9.88
N GLY A 77 -12.67 -5.12 9.87
CA GLY A 77 -13.55 -6.27 9.61
C GLY A 77 -13.32 -7.39 10.63
N ASN A 78 -13.05 -8.59 10.14
CA ASN A 78 -12.73 -9.78 10.93
C ASN A 78 -11.22 -10.01 11.13
N LEU A 79 -10.38 -9.07 10.66
CA LEU A 79 -8.92 -9.15 10.76
C LEU A 79 -8.39 -8.21 11.85
N LEU A 80 -7.31 -8.65 12.50
CA LEU A 80 -6.49 -7.83 13.38
C LEU A 80 -5.12 -7.67 12.71
N PHE A 81 -4.87 -6.53 12.08
CA PHE A 81 -3.58 -6.25 11.46
C PHE A 81 -2.54 -5.87 12.49
N THR A 82 -1.43 -6.59 12.51
CA THR A 82 -0.26 -6.26 13.33
C THR A 82 0.92 -5.90 12.44
N PRO A 83 1.68 -4.82 12.75
CA PRO A 83 2.76 -4.36 11.88
C PRO A 83 4.01 -5.23 12.04
N VAL A 84 4.64 -5.53 10.89
CA VAL A 84 6.00 -6.06 10.82
C VAL A 84 6.76 -5.24 9.79
N ARG A 85 7.75 -4.45 10.22
CA ARG A 85 8.61 -3.73 9.26
C ARG A 85 9.55 -4.71 8.57
N VAL A 86 9.57 -4.68 7.25
CA VAL A 86 10.31 -5.65 6.44
C VAL A 86 11.26 -4.90 5.49
N PRO A 87 12.59 -5.00 5.69
CA PRO A 87 13.55 -4.55 4.70
C PRO A 87 13.27 -5.25 3.36
N VAL A 88 13.27 -4.52 2.26
CA VAL A 88 12.93 -5.08 0.94
C VAL A 88 13.76 -6.30 0.56
N GLY A 89 15.01 -6.37 1.03
CA GLY A 89 15.91 -7.52 0.82
C GLY A 89 15.58 -8.75 1.67
N GLU A 90 14.67 -8.66 2.63
CA GLU A 90 14.26 -9.75 3.53
C GLU A 90 12.80 -10.19 3.28
N ALA A 91 12.17 -9.71 2.21
CA ALA A 91 10.77 -10.00 1.90
C ALA A 91 10.49 -11.51 1.71
N ASP A 92 11.49 -12.27 1.25
CA ASP A 92 11.39 -13.71 1.03
C ASP A 92 11.37 -14.54 2.33
N THR A 93 11.91 -14.03 3.43
CA THR A 93 12.07 -14.75 4.71
C THR A 93 11.24 -14.16 5.87
N ALA A 94 10.78 -12.91 5.75
CA ALA A 94 10.07 -12.23 6.82
C ALA A 94 8.82 -13.00 7.29
N PRO A 95 8.55 -13.13 8.61
CA PRO A 95 7.43 -13.90 9.14
C PRO A 95 6.11 -13.10 9.06
N VAL A 96 5.58 -12.93 7.85
CA VAL A 96 4.37 -12.15 7.55
C VAL A 96 3.33 -12.97 6.79
N ASP A 97 2.09 -12.50 6.80
CA ASP A 97 0.94 -13.15 6.19
C ASP A 97 0.45 -12.43 4.93
N LEU A 98 0.81 -11.16 4.77
CA LEU A 98 0.61 -10.36 3.55
C LEU A 98 1.65 -9.23 3.50
N PHE A 99 1.81 -8.60 2.32
CA PHE A 99 2.66 -7.44 2.13
C PHE A 99 1.83 -6.17 1.87
N PHE A 100 2.25 -5.08 2.50
CA PHE A 100 1.95 -3.73 2.08
C PHE A 100 3.16 -3.13 1.39
N LEU A 101 2.96 -2.65 0.15
CA LEU A 101 3.99 -2.01 -0.65
C LEU A 101 3.75 -0.50 -0.68
N PRO A 102 4.53 0.29 0.08
CA PRO A 102 4.44 1.75 0.08
C PRO A 102 4.87 2.37 -1.25
N ASP A 103 4.49 3.64 -1.47
CA ASP A 103 4.80 4.37 -2.70
C ASP A 103 6.30 4.64 -2.88
N ALA A 104 7.04 4.79 -1.77
CA ALA A 104 8.46 5.11 -1.78
C ALA A 104 9.39 3.95 -2.20
N ILE A 105 8.86 2.78 -2.58
CA ILE A 105 9.66 1.61 -3.00
C ILE A 105 10.01 1.70 -4.50
N VAL A 106 10.65 2.75 -4.92
CA VAL A 106 11.00 2.94 -6.34
C VAL A 106 12.15 2.01 -6.75
N GLY A 107 12.00 1.32 -7.90
CA GLY A 107 13.03 0.50 -8.52
C GLY A 107 13.29 -0.86 -7.84
N ARG A 108 12.60 -1.21 -6.75
CA ARG A 108 12.79 -2.47 -6.01
C ARG A 108 11.52 -3.32 -5.88
N THR A 109 10.45 -2.93 -6.56
CA THR A 109 9.15 -3.63 -6.52
C THR A 109 9.24 -5.08 -7.00
N GLY A 110 10.16 -5.39 -7.92
CA GLY A 110 10.38 -6.73 -8.42
C GLY A 110 10.80 -7.74 -7.35
N MET A 111 11.53 -7.31 -6.31
CA MET A 111 11.90 -8.18 -5.18
C MET A 111 10.67 -8.58 -4.36
N VAL A 112 9.75 -7.63 -4.15
CA VAL A 112 8.51 -7.88 -3.40
C VAL A 112 7.57 -8.78 -4.18
N SER A 113 7.40 -8.55 -5.50
CA SER A 113 6.57 -9.42 -6.34
C SER A 113 7.15 -10.84 -6.43
N ALA A 114 8.47 -11.00 -6.52
CA ALA A 114 9.12 -12.30 -6.47
C ALA A 114 8.86 -13.03 -5.14
N ALA A 115 9.02 -12.35 -4.01
CA ALA A 115 8.73 -12.89 -2.68
C ALA A 115 7.24 -13.25 -2.52
N SER A 116 6.33 -12.37 -2.98
CA SER A 116 4.88 -12.62 -3.03
C SER A 116 4.54 -13.91 -3.79
N ASN A 117 5.12 -14.07 -4.98
CA ASN A 117 4.88 -15.22 -5.84
C ASN A 117 5.43 -16.51 -5.22
N GLN A 118 6.67 -16.49 -4.72
CA GLN A 118 7.33 -17.64 -4.12
C GLN A 118 6.60 -18.12 -2.87
N ARG A 119 6.17 -17.18 -2.02
CA ARG A 119 5.55 -17.47 -0.73
C ARG A 119 4.02 -17.57 -0.81
N ARG A 120 3.44 -17.25 -1.96
CA ARG A 120 1.98 -17.24 -2.16
C ARG A 120 1.27 -16.28 -1.20
N LEU A 121 1.87 -15.09 -1.02
CA LEU A 121 1.31 -14.03 -0.19
C LEU A 121 0.68 -12.97 -1.06
N VAL A 122 -0.48 -12.48 -0.64
CA VAL A 122 -1.09 -11.32 -1.28
C VAL A 122 -0.28 -10.07 -0.95
N CYS A 123 -0.07 -9.22 -1.96
CA CYS A 123 0.50 -7.89 -1.81
C CYS A 123 -0.57 -6.85 -2.13
N PHE A 124 -0.67 -5.80 -1.33
CA PHE A 124 -1.52 -4.65 -1.65
C PHE A 124 -0.74 -3.34 -1.56
N THR A 125 -1.25 -2.32 -2.24
CA THR A 125 -0.65 -0.98 -2.32
C THR A 125 -1.74 0.08 -2.44
N LEU A 126 -1.40 1.35 -2.20
CA LEU A 126 -2.24 2.50 -2.50
C LEU A 126 -1.87 3.15 -3.84
N ASP A 127 -0.72 2.79 -4.40
CA ASP A 127 -0.26 3.25 -5.72
C ASP A 127 -0.72 2.30 -6.83
N ILE A 128 -1.74 2.73 -7.58
CA ILE A 128 -2.33 1.93 -8.66
C ILE A 128 -1.33 1.61 -9.76
N ALA A 129 -0.36 2.48 -10.02
CA ALA A 129 0.70 2.21 -11.01
C ALA A 129 1.55 0.97 -10.67
N GLN A 130 1.67 0.62 -9.38
CA GLN A 130 2.34 -0.61 -8.96
C GLN A 130 1.50 -1.85 -9.26
N VAL A 131 0.17 -1.75 -9.20
CA VAL A 131 -0.75 -2.84 -9.59
C VAL A 131 -0.74 -3.06 -11.09
N GLU A 132 -0.77 -1.97 -11.88
CA GLU A 132 -0.67 -2.00 -13.34
C GLU A 132 0.63 -2.67 -13.82
N LYS A 133 1.72 -2.47 -13.08
CA LYS A 133 3.02 -3.10 -13.34
C LYS A 133 3.11 -4.54 -12.80
N GLY A 134 2.08 -5.04 -12.16
CA GLY A 134 2.07 -6.39 -11.55
C GLY A 134 2.95 -6.52 -10.31
N ALA A 135 3.33 -5.40 -9.67
CA ALA A 135 4.13 -5.44 -8.45
C ALA A 135 3.33 -5.92 -7.24
N CYS A 136 2.04 -5.60 -7.19
CA CYS A 136 1.09 -6.07 -6.18
C CYS A 136 -0.19 -6.59 -6.82
N VAL A 137 -0.90 -7.42 -6.08
CA VAL A 137 -2.19 -8.02 -6.50
C VAL A 137 -3.33 -7.02 -6.37
N LEU A 138 -3.38 -6.29 -5.24
CA LEU A 138 -4.45 -5.37 -4.90
C LEU A 138 -3.98 -3.92 -4.89
N GLY A 139 -4.76 -3.05 -5.52
CA GLY A 139 -4.67 -1.60 -5.36
C GLY A 139 -5.92 -1.06 -4.67
N ILE A 140 -5.72 -0.26 -3.64
CA ILE A 140 -6.81 0.33 -2.85
C ILE A 140 -6.79 1.83 -3.01
N GLN A 141 -7.93 2.38 -3.41
CA GLN A 141 -8.18 3.81 -3.45
C GLN A 141 -9.46 4.11 -2.67
N SER A 142 -9.35 4.81 -1.55
CA SER A 142 -10.50 5.19 -0.72
C SER A 142 -11.12 6.54 -1.12
N LYS A 143 -10.35 7.42 -1.74
CA LYS A 143 -10.76 8.79 -2.10
C LYS A 143 -10.46 9.09 -3.58
N PRO A 144 -11.24 9.98 -4.25
CA PRO A 144 -12.52 10.59 -3.81
C PRO A 144 -13.68 9.58 -3.83
N LYS A 145 -13.50 8.42 -4.43
CA LYS A 145 -14.44 7.29 -4.44
C LYS A 145 -13.67 6.01 -4.17
N VAL A 146 -14.31 5.08 -3.48
CA VAL A 146 -13.73 3.74 -3.27
C VAL A 146 -13.59 3.05 -4.62
N ARG A 147 -12.37 2.64 -4.91
CA ARG A 147 -12.02 1.78 -6.04
C ARG A 147 -11.05 0.71 -5.59
N ILE A 148 -11.24 -0.48 -6.09
CA ILE A 148 -10.35 -1.62 -5.85
C ILE A 148 -9.89 -2.10 -7.21
N TYR A 149 -8.58 -2.27 -7.34
CA TYR A 149 -7.93 -2.77 -8.54
C TYR A 149 -7.31 -4.12 -8.25
N VAL A 150 -7.43 -5.05 -9.18
CA VAL A 150 -6.84 -6.39 -9.08
C VAL A 150 -5.98 -6.65 -10.29
N SER A 151 -4.69 -6.90 -10.10
CA SER A 151 -3.83 -7.40 -11.16
C SER A 151 -4.05 -8.89 -11.32
N ARG A 152 -4.68 -9.28 -12.44
CA ARG A 152 -4.91 -10.69 -12.78
C ARG A 152 -3.60 -11.47 -12.86
N ALA A 153 -2.59 -10.89 -13.51
CA ALA A 153 -1.28 -11.53 -13.66
C ALA A 153 -0.61 -11.79 -12.31
N ALA A 154 -0.59 -10.78 -11.42
CA ALA A 154 -0.01 -10.90 -10.08
C ALA A 154 -0.81 -11.88 -9.20
N ALA A 155 -2.15 -11.90 -9.30
CA ALA A 155 -3.02 -12.82 -8.56
C ALA A 155 -2.74 -14.27 -8.94
N ILE A 156 -2.60 -14.57 -10.22
CA ILE A 156 -2.24 -15.90 -10.72
C ILE A 156 -0.85 -16.30 -10.25
N ALA A 157 0.15 -15.42 -10.40
CA ALA A 157 1.54 -15.70 -10.06
C ALA A 157 1.73 -15.97 -8.56
N SER A 158 1.07 -15.21 -7.68
CA SER A 158 1.11 -15.38 -6.22
C SER A 158 0.10 -16.39 -5.69
N LYS A 159 -0.77 -16.97 -6.56
CA LYS A 159 -1.90 -17.81 -6.16
C LYS A 159 -2.85 -17.16 -5.15
N SER A 160 -2.96 -15.85 -5.23
CA SER A 160 -3.86 -15.01 -4.42
C SER A 160 -5.15 -14.76 -5.19
N THR A 161 -5.95 -15.81 -5.38
CA THR A 161 -7.16 -15.77 -6.21
C THR A 161 -8.39 -15.31 -5.43
N PHE A 162 -9.32 -14.69 -6.16
CA PHE A 162 -10.56 -14.14 -5.62
C PHE A 162 -11.77 -14.80 -6.24
N VAL A 163 -12.88 -14.84 -5.50
CA VAL A 163 -14.14 -15.37 -6.01
C VAL A 163 -14.67 -14.49 -7.15
N MET A 164 -15.31 -15.12 -8.15
CA MET A 164 -15.76 -14.44 -9.37
C MET A 164 -16.67 -13.25 -9.11
N VAL A 165 -17.58 -13.33 -8.14
CA VAL A 165 -18.49 -12.24 -7.81
C VAL A 165 -17.74 -10.95 -7.38
N PHE A 166 -16.60 -11.09 -6.71
CA PHE A 166 -15.75 -9.95 -6.35
C PHE A 166 -15.08 -9.34 -7.59
N LEU A 167 -14.54 -10.17 -8.48
CA LEU A 167 -13.89 -9.71 -9.71
C LEU A 167 -14.86 -8.93 -10.61
N MET A 168 -16.16 -9.23 -10.58
CA MET A 168 -17.18 -8.47 -11.31
C MET A 168 -17.45 -7.07 -10.72
N MET A 169 -17.05 -6.81 -9.47
CA MET A 169 -17.29 -5.54 -8.76
C MET A 169 -16.08 -4.60 -8.73
N VAL A 170 -14.92 -5.07 -9.14
CA VAL A 170 -13.66 -4.33 -9.07
C VAL A 170 -13.10 -4.05 -10.46
N SER A 171 -12.06 -3.22 -10.54
CA SER A 171 -11.32 -3.00 -11.79
C SER A 171 -10.23 -4.04 -11.94
N GLU A 172 -10.42 -5.00 -12.82
CA GLU A 172 -9.40 -5.99 -13.16
C GLU A 172 -8.47 -5.42 -14.23
N ILE A 173 -7.14 -5.53 -14.02
CA ILE A 173 -6.09 -4.99 -14.89
C ILE A 173 -4.95 -6.00 -15.09
#